data_b4e3f079fee6e5a0cae2a9d9d5ee4751
#
_entry.id   b4e3f079fee6e5a0cae2a9d9d5ee4751
#
_cell.length_a   1.000
_cell.length_b   1.000
_cell.length_c   1.000
_cell.angle_alpha   90.00
_cell.angle_beta   90.00
_cell.angle_gamma   90.00
#
_symmetry.space_group_name_H-M   'P 1'
#
loop_
_entity.id
_entity.type
_entity.pdbx_description
1 polymer ?
#
loop_
_entity_poly.entity_id
_entity_poly.type
_entity_poly.pdbx_seq_one_letter_code
_entity_poly.pdbx_strand_id
1 'polypeptide(L)' 'MTYWHVEITSEGDKRYTANMPKTSPDQKVTDVIEQICRVPYPVFEDSENEYTYTVINSKKIIYMSIKEVTE' A
#
# COMPACT_ATOMS: atom_id res chain seq x y z
N MET A 1 -7.70 -0.69 16.71
CA MET A 1 -7.51 -1.31 15.39
C MET A 1 -6.19 -0.84 14.79
N THR A 2 -5.40 -1.74 14.26
CA THR A 2 -4.09 -1.41 13.69
C THR A 2 -4.09 -1.72 12.20
N TYR A 3 -3.56 -0.80 11.41
CA TYR A 3 -3.48 -0.96 9.96
C TYR A 3 -2.19 -0.33 9.43
N TRP A 4 -1.88 -0.63 8.18
CA TRP A 4 -0.75 -0.05 7.47
C TRP A 4 -1.23 1.08 6.57
N HIS A 5 -0.65 2.26 6.75
CA HIS A 5 -0.85 3.37 5.84
C HIS A 5 0.27 3.36 4.81
N VAL A 6 -0.08 3.18 3.55
CA VAL A 6 0.88 3.02 2.46
C VAL A 6 0.81 4.21 1.54
N GLU A 7 1.94 4.84 1.30
CA GLU A 7 2.09 5.91 0.32
C GLU A 7 3.02 5.42 -0.78
N ILE A 8 2.56 5.49 -2.02
CA ILE A 8 3.30 5.00 -3.16
C ILE A 8 3.51 6.13 -4.15
N THR A 9 4.75 6.31 -4.61
CA THR A 9 5.08 7.21 -5.71
C THR A 9 5.50 6.35 -6.88
N SER A 10 4.80 6.50 -7.99
CA SER A 10 5.11 5.77 -9.22
C SER A 10 5.76 6.69 -10.24
N GLU A 11 6.24 6.08 -11.34
CA GLU A 11 6.83 6.79 -12.46
C GLU A 11 5.93 7.93 -12.93
N GLY A 12 6.52 9.10 -13.19
CA GLY A 12 5.76 10.30 -13.54
C GLY A 12 5.26 11.11 -12.34
N ASP A 13 5.86 10.89 -11.16
CA ASP A 13 5.52 11.58 -9.91
C ASP A 13 4.07 11.41 -9.47
N LYS A 14 3.43 10.33 -9.88
CA LYS A 14 2.08 10.00 -9.44
C LYS A 14 2.13 9.42 -8.03
N ARG A 15 1.29 9.97 -7.14
CA ARG A 15 1.22 9.55 -5.74
C ARG A 15 -0.12 8.91 -5.43
N TYR A 16 -0.05 7.82 -4.66
CA TYR A 16 -1.23 7.07 -4.24
C TYR A 16 -1.13 6.79 -2.75
N THR A 17 -2.26 6.81 -2.06
CA THR A 17 -2.33 6.43 -0.66
C THR A 17 -3.36 5.33 -0.47
N ALA A 18 -3.07 4.41 0.43
CA ALA A 18 -3.99 3.32 0.73
C ALA A 18 -3.82 2.89 2.18
N ASN A 19 -4.90 2.36 2.76
CA ASN A 19 -4.85 1.73 4.06
C ASN A 19 -5.04 0.24 3.88
N MET A 20 -4.10 -0.55 4.43
CA MET A 20 -4.15 -2.00 4.36
C MET A 20 -4.32 -2.57 5.76
N PRO A 21 -5.26 -3.49 5.97
CA PRO A 21 -5.44 -4.09 7.29
C PRO A 21 -4.21 -4.88 7.69
N LYS A 22 -3.84 -4.79 8.96
CA LYS A 22 -2.81 -5.65 9.52
C LYS A 22 -3.45 -7.01 9.80
N THR A 23 -2.97 -8.04 9.11
CA THR A 23 -3.63 -9.36 9.11
C THR A 23 -3.27 -10.21 10.32
N SER A 24 -2.16 -9.90 10.99
CA SER A 24 -1.77 -10.60 12.21
C SER A 24 -0.89 -9.69 13.08
N PRO A 25 -0.85 -9.89 14.39
CA PRO A 25 0.03 -9.11 15.26
C PRO A 25 1.52 -9.22 14.91
N ASP A 26 1.90 -10.32 14.27
CA ASP A 26 3.29 -10.60 13.90
C ASP A 26 3.65 -10.11 12.50
N GLN A 27 2.69 -9.57 11.76
CA GLN A 27 2.96 -9.05 10.43
C GLN A 27 3.93 -7.87 10.50
N LYS A 28 5.00 -7.97 9.72
CA LYS A 28 6.04 -6.94 9.65
C LYS A 28 5.89 -6.09 8.40
N VAL A 29 6.49 -4.90 8.42
CA VAL A 29 6.48 -4.03 7.25
C VAL A 29 7.11 -4.71 6.03
N THR A 30 8.11 -5.56 6.23
CA THR A 30 8.73 -6.32 5.14
C THR A 30 7.76 -7.28 4.47
N ASP A 31 6.82 -7.85 5.23
CA ASP A 31 5.80 -8.73 4.68
C ASP A 31 4.84 -7.96 3.77
N VAL A 32 4.51 -6.73 4.16
CA VAL A 32 3.66 -5.85 3.35
C VAL A 32 4.36 -5.47 2.05
N ILE A 33 5.64 -5.12 2.13
CA ILE A 33 6.43 -4.78 0.95
C ILE A 33 6.48 -5.96 -0.03
N GLU A 34 6.77 -7.15 0.48
CA GLU A 34 6.81 -8.35 -0.35
C GLU A 34 5.46 -8.63 -1.01
N GLN A 35 4.39 -8.51 -0.25
CA GLN A 35 3.04 -8.73 -0.75
C GLN A 35 2.71 -7.79 -1.91
N ILE A 36 3.08 -6.52 -1.80
CA ILE A 36 2.84 -5.53 -2.85
C ILE A 36 3.72 -5.81 -4.07
N CYS A 37 5.01 -6.07 -3.84
CA CYS A 37 5.98 -6.20 -4.94
C CYS A 37 5.88 -7.51 -5.71
N ARG A 38 5.32 -8.57 -5.12
CA ARG A 38 5.14 -9.86 -5.79
C ARG A 38 4.07 -9.85 -6.86
N VAL A 39 3.07 -9.01 -6.68
CA VAL A 39 1.94 -8.92 -7.61
C VAL A 39 2.29 -7.91 -8.70
N PRO A 40 2.17 -8.28 -9.99
CA PRO A 40 2.47 -7.34 -11.10
C PRO A 40 1.59 -6.10 -11.08
N TYR A 41 0.33 -6.25 -10.70
CA TYR A 41 -0.65 -5.16 -10.67
C TYR A 41 -1.41 -5.18 -9.34
N PRO A 42 -0.79 -4.75 -8.23
CA PRO A 42 -1.50 -4.68 -6.96
C PRO A 42 -2.66 -3.69 -7.02
N VAL A 43 -3.74 -4.04 -6.33
CA VAL A 43 -4.94 -3.22 -6.26
C VAL A 43 -5.07 -2.68 -4.84
N PHE A 44 -5.28 -1.38 -4.73
CA PHE A 44 -5.43 -0.71 -3.44
C PHE A 44 -6.77 -0.02 -3.35
N GLU A 45 -7.41 -0.11 -2.19
CA GLU A 45 -8.56 0.73 -1.89
C GLU A 45 -8.05 2.12 -1.51
N ASP A 46 -8.64 3.15 -2.11
CA ASP A 46 -8.26 4.53 -1.84
C ASP A 46 -8.57 4.88 -0.38
N SER A 47 -7.60 5.47 0.31
CA SER A 47 -7.75 5.85 1.72
C SER A 47 -8.69 7.04 1.94
N GLU A 48 -8.93 7.83 0.90
CA GLU A 48 -9.75 9.05 0.98
C GLU A 48 -11.12 8.89 0.36
N ASN A 49 -11.26 7.99 -0.62
CA ASN A 49 -12.50 7.81 -1.38
C ASN A 49 -12.99 6.37 -1.24
N GLU A 50 -14.05 6.19 -0.47
CA GLU A 50 -14.68 4.90 -0.27
C GLU A 50 -15.12 4.27 -1.60
N TYR A 51 -14.92 2.96 -1.73
CA TYR A 51 -15.23 2.16 -2.93
C TYR A 51 -14.44 2.54 -4.19
N THR A 52 -13.37 3.30 -4.03
CA THR A 52 -12.47 3.62 -5.14
C THR A 52 -11.22 2.77 -5.04
N TYR A 53 -10.84 2.14 -6.14
CA TYR A 53 -9.69 1.26 -6.20
C TYR A 53 -8.68 1.77 -7.21
N THR A 54 -7.41 1.64 -6.86
CA THR A 54 -6.30 2.02 -7.71
C THR A 54 -5.48 0.79 -8.05
N VAL A 55 -5.20 0.60 -9.33
CA VAL A 55 -4.34 -0.48 -9.83
C VAL A 55 -3.01 0.13 -10.26
N ILE A 56 -1.92 -0.39 -9.72
CA ILE A 56 -0.58 0.14 -9.96
C ILE A 56 0.28 -0.96 -10.57
N ASN A 57 1.12 -0.60 -11.54
CA ASN A 57 2.15 -1.52 -12.04
C ASN A 57 3.31 -1.51 -11.05
N SER A 58 3.55 -2.62 -10.36
CA SER A 58 4.58 -2.72 -9.33
C SER A 58 5.98 -2.39 -9.83
N LYS A 59 6.26 -2.64 -11.11
CA LYS A 59 7.55 -2.32 -11.73
C LYS A 59 7.79 -0.83 -11.90
N LYS A 60 6.75 -0.02 -11.80
CA LYS A 60 6.83 1.44 -11.96
C LYS A 60 6.84 2.18 -10.63
N ILE A 61 6.85 1.47 -9.53
CA ILE A 61 6.96 2.06 -8.20
C ILE A 61 8.40 2.53 -7.99
N ILE A 62 8.56 3.82 -7.73
CA ILE A 62 9.86 4.43 -7.47
C ILE A 62 10.12 4.49 -5.97
N TYR A 63 9.09 4.82 -5.20
CA TYR A 63 9.21 5.05 -3.77
C TYR A 63 7.94 4.57 -3.06
N MET A 64 8.14 3.96 -1.91
CA MET A 64 7.03 3.49 -1.09
C MET A 64 7.34 3.76 0.38
N SER A 65 6.38 4.36 1.08
CA SER A 65 6.47 4.62 2.51
C SER A 65 5.33 3.89 3.21
N ILE A 66 5.66 3.11 4.22
CA ILE A 66 4.68 2.32 4.97
C ILE A 66 4.79 2.66 6.44
N LYS A 67 3.65 3.00 7.04
CA LYS A 67 3.56 3.39 8.44
C LYS A 67 2.51 2.56 9.14
N GLU A 68 2.84 2.02 10.31
CA GLU A 68 1.86 1.36 11.16
C GLU A 68 1.05 2.41 11.92
N VAL A 69 -0.26 2.31 11.85
CA VAL A 69 -1.19 3.23 12.52
C VAL A 69 -2.08 2.43 13.45
N THR A 70 -2.18 2.89 14.68
CA THR A 70 -3.06 2.31 15.70
C THR A 70 -4.11 3.32 16.12
N GLU A 71 -5.35 2.92 16.04
CA GLU A 71 -6.49 3.73 16.48
C GLU A 71 -7.20 3.10 17.66
#